data_3b61fdfb0ce4425b4e2c21f3b492e6e3
#
_entry.id   3b61fdfb0ce4425b4e2c21f3b492e6e3
#
_cell.length_a   1.000
_cell.length_b   1.000
_cell.length_c   1.000
_cell.angle_alpha   90.00
_cell.angle_beta   90.00
_cell.angle_gamma   90.00
#
_symmetry.space_group_name_H-M   'P 1'
#
loop_
_entity.id
_entity.type
_entity.pdbx_description
1 polymer ?
#
loop_
_entity_poly.entity_id
_entity_poly.type
_entity_poly.pdbx_seq_one_letter_code
_entity_poly.pdbx_strand_id
1 'polypeptide(L)'
;MNDIEIAEKYEPIFYFHREERYYPISIEKYLSHCQMVDDKNNIVISSGNVELKHLEDNEYSKNNLVIKTKIRTITKYITIYAKISETDNYYYITYYMILGCIKNVGEHLYDLEHVTVKVLKESESIETIFYSSHDDGEMHTINNIEFENSRPIVYIAKNSHATYNRIGTIYRIWFLANDKCEKHFKFNQTLNLLNEERDWYNFKGKLSQDGGSLMGNRYWFESPWLEKQEKKRFLKIFRCS
;
A
#
# COMPACT_ATOMS: atom_id res chain seq x y z
N MET A 1 -7.45 7.11 -23.25
CA MET A 1 -7.14 7.72 -21.93
C MET A 1 -5.66 7.50 -21.65
N ASN A 2 -4.98 8.49 -21.11
CA ASN A 2 -3.64 8.31 -20.57
C ASN A 2 -3.71 7.70 -19.16
N ASP A 3 -2.57 7.31 -18.59
CA ASP A 3 -2.54 6.59 -17.31
C ASP A 3 -3.15 7.37 -16.15
N ILE A 4 -2.94 8.70 -16.07
CA ILE A 4 -3.54 9.48 -14.99
C ILE A 4 -5.06 9.56 -15.12
N GLU A 5 -5.57 9.71 -16.33
CA GLU A 5 -7.02 9.73 -16.58
C GLU A 5 -7.67 8.37 -16.23
N ILE A 6 -6.98 7.26 -16.51
CA ILE A 6 -7.42 5.92 -16.11
C ILE A 6 -7.42 5.80 -14.59
N ALA A 7 -6.33 6.19 -13.94
CA ALA A 7 -6.22 6.10 -12.49
C ALA A 7 -7.27 6.98 -11.77
N GLU A 8 -7.51 8.22 -12.24
CA GLU A 8 -8.52 9.10 -11.67
C GLU A 8 -9.95 8.58 -11.88
N LYS A 9 -10.24 8.02 -13.06
CA LYS A 9 -11.56 7.48 -13.38
C LYS A 9 -12.02 6.37 -12.43
N TYR A 10 -11.10 5.49 -12.05
CA TYR A 10 -11.39 4.31 -11.24
C TYR A 10 -10.90 4.42 -9.79
N GLU A 11 -10.47 5.62 -9.39
CA GLU A 11 -9.94 5.88 -8.05
C GLU A 11 -10.98 5.58 -6.96
N PRO A 12 -10.66 4.73 -5.97
CA PRO A 12 -11.56 4.46 -4.85
C PRO A 12 -11.76 5.68 -3.94
N ILE A 13 -12.89 5.67 -3.24
CA ILE A 13 -13.13 6.57 -2.11
C ILE A 13 -12.71 5.82 -0.85
N PHE A 14 -11.70 6.35 -0.14
CA PHE A 14 -11.20 5.76 1.09
C PHE A 14 -11.90 6.37 2.30
N TYR A 15 -12.56 5.52 3.08
CA TYR A 15 -13.17 5.90 4.36
C TYR A 15 -12.33 5.40 5.52
N PHE A 16 -12.04 6.31 6.46
CA PHE A 16 -11.27 6.03 7.66
C PHE A 16 -12.18 6.00 8.88
N HIS A 17 -11.78 5.20 9.87
CA HIS A 17 -12.43 5.15 11.17
C HIS A 17 -12.28 6.48 11.91
N ARG A 18 -13.30 6.91 12.70
CA ARG A 18 -13.31 8.20 13.45
C ARG A 18 -12.14 8.39 14.40
N GLU A 19 -11.56 7.32 14.88
CA GLU A 19 -10.44 7.36 15.81
C GLU A 19 -9.09 7.10 15.13
N GLU A 20 -9.04 7.03 13.80
CA GLU A 20 -7.78 6.91 13.08
C GLU A 20 -6.96 8.19 13.21
N ARG A 21 -5.64 8.04 13.34
CA ARG A 21 -4.70 9.15 13.51
C ARG A 21 -3.58 9.15 12.48
N TYR A 22 -3.34 8.02 11.83
CA TYR A 22 -2.25 7.84 10.88
C TYR A 22 -2.80 7.64 9.48
N TYR A 23 -2.75 8.69 8.70
CA TYR A 23 -3.26 8.72 7.34
C TYR A 23 -2.14 8.48 6.33
N PRO A 24 -2.47 8.08 5.09
CA PRO A 24 -1.50 7.96 4.02
C PRO A 24 -0.71 9.26 3.81
N ILE A 25 0.60 9.13 3.70
CA ILE A 25 1.55 10.25 3.52
C ILE A 25 2.31 10.10 2.21
N SER A 26 2.89 11.18 1.72
CA SER A 26 3.82 11.07 0.60
C SER A 26 5.16 10.46 1.03
N ILE A 27 5.83 9.80 0.08
CA ILE A 27 7.16 9.23 0.33
C ILE A 27 8.16 10.30 0.75
N GLU A 28 8.11 11.48 0.17
CA GLU A 28 8.98 12.60 0.53
C GLU A 28 8.74 13.04 1.97
N LYS A 29 7.45 13.10 2.39
CA LYS A 29 7.10 13.42 3.77
C LYS A 29 7.59 12.35 4.74
N TYR A 30 7.49 11.08 4.37
CA TYR A 30 8.05 9.98 5.16
C TYR A 30 9.57 10.13 5.29
N LEU A 31 10.27 10.25 4.17
CA LEU A 31 11.73 10.33 4.13
C LEU A 31 12.28 11.52 4.92
N SER A 32 11.57 12.66 4.94
CA SER A 32 11.99 13.85 5.70
C SER A 32 12.14 13.62 7.21
N HIS A 33 11.67 12.49 7.72
CA HIS A 33 11.79 12.09 9.13
C HIS A 33 12.69 10.87 9.32
N CYS A 34 13.31 10.40 8.25
CA CYS A 34 14.08 9.17 8.24
C CYS A 34 15.58 9.41 8.24
N GLN A 35 16.32 8.39 8.65
CA GLN A 35 17.74 8.20 8.40
C GLN A 35 17.94 6.92 7.58
N MET A 36 19.04 6.81 6.86
CA MET A 36 19.43 5.59 6.18
C MET A 36 20.61 4.96 6.94
N VAL A 37 20.53 3.67 7.21
CA VAL A 37 21.57 2.92 7.90
C VAL A 37 21.91 1.64 7.13
N ASP A 38 23.10 1.11 7.37
CA ASP A 38 23.49 -0.23 6.90
C ASP A 38 22.98 -1.34 7.85
N ASP A 39 23.25 -2.58 7.50
CA ASP A 39 22.91 -3.77 8.28
C ASP A 39 23.58 -3.83 9.66
N LYS A 40 24.69 -3.10 9.85
CA LYS A 40 25.39 -2.93 11.13
C LYS A 40 24.92 -1.73 11.93
N ASN A 41 23.88 -1.04 11.46
CA ASN A 41 23.34 0.20 12.04
C ASN A 41 24.27 1.43 11.95
N ASN A 42 25.30 1.40 11.09
CA ASN A 42 26.05 2.61 10.80
C ASN A 42 25.20 3.58 10.00
N ILE A 43 25.24 4.87 10.35
CA ILE A 43 24.48 5.91 9.66
C ILE A 43 25.15 6.17 8.31
N VAL A 44 24.42 5.92 7.23
CA VAL A 44 24.82 6.23 5.85
C VAL A 44 24.32 7.63 5.48
N ILE A 45 23.06 7.94 5.81
CA ILE A 45 22.48 9.28 5.65
C ILE A 45 21.78 9.65 6.95
N SER A 46 22.13 10.82 7.51
CA SER A 46 21.60 11.29 8.79
C SER A 46 20.11 11.64 8.68
N SER A 47 19.45 11.64 9.86
CA SER A 47 18.01 11.93 9.97
C SER A 47 17.65 13.28 9.37
N GLY A 48 16.58 13.31 8.61
CA GLY A 48 16.06 14.49 7.92
C GLY A 48 16.75 14.82 6.60
N ASN A 49 17.80 14.09 6.21
CA ASN A 49 18.53 14.29 4.96
C ASN A 49 18.30 13.18 3.93
N VAL A 50 17.44 12.21 4.23
CA VAL A 50 17.05 11.19 3.25
C VAL A 50 16.07 11.81 2.28
N GLU A 51 16.38 11.75 1.01
CA GLU A 51 15.59 12.30 -0.08
C GLU A 51 15.25 11.20 -1.09
N LEU A 52 14.29 11.47 -1.95
CA LEU A 52 13.82 10.53 -2.98
C LEU A 52 14.95 10.04 -3.88
N LYS A 53 15.83 10.94 -4.31
CA LYS A 53 17.01 10.60 -5.12
C LYS A 53 17.88 9.48 -4.54
N HIS A 54 17.94 9.35 -3.21
CA HIS A 54 18.72 8.30 -2.58
C HIS A 54 18.07 6.92 -2.70
N LEU A 55 16.77 6.85 -2.93
CA LEU A 55 16.07 5.59 -3.20
C LEU A 55 16.21 5.16 -4.67
N GLU A 56 16.37 6.13 -5.56
CA GLU A 56 16.49 5.95 -7.00
C GLU A 56 17.94 5.68 -7.44
N ASP A 57 18.92 6.12 -6.65
CA ASP A 57 20.34 5.96 -6.94
C ASP A 57 20.81 4.53 -6.64
N ASN A 58 21.45 3.91 -7.64
CA ASN A 58 22.04 2.57 -7.50
C ASN A 58 23.14 2.48 -6.42
N GLU A 59 23.77 3.58 -6.04
CA GLU A 59 24.74 3.62 -4.95
C GLU A 59 24.07 3.32 -3.60
N TYR A 60 22.85 3.85 -3.39
CA TYR A 60 22.08 3.70 -2.15
C TYR A 60 21.01 2.61 -2.24
N SER A 61 20.57 2.21 -3.43
CA SER A 61 19.56 1.17 -3.60
C SER A 61 20.18 -0.23 -3.46
N LYS A 62 20.55 -0.62 -2.23
CA LYS A 62 21.20 -1.90 -1.90
C LYS A 62 20.42 -2.66 -0.86
N ASN A 63 20.43 -3.99 -0.94
CA ASN A 63 19.68 -4.89 -0.05
C ASN A 63 20.03 -4.75 1.44
N ASN A 64 21.24 -4.28 1.76
CA ASN A 64 21.72 -4.11 3.12
C ASN A 64 21.42 -2.72 3.72
N LEU A 65 20.73 -1.84 2.99
CA LEU A 65 20.34 -0.53 3.50
C LEU A 65 18.91 -0.54 4.04
N VAL A 66 18.70 0.19 5.12
CA VAL A 66 17.42 0.26 5.83
C VAL A 66 17.07 1.72 6.11
N ILE A 67 15.88 2.12 5.72
CA ILE A 67 15.29 3.40 6.10
C ILE A 67 14.71 3.28 7.51
N LYS A 68 15.16 4.13 8.42
CA LYS A 68 14.73 4.13 9.82
C LYS A 68 14.12 5.46 10.22
N THR A 69 13.00 5.41 10.91
CA THR A 69 12.44 6.59 11.59
C THR A 69 12.07 6.24 13.02
N LYS A 70 12.08 7.25 13.90
CA LYS A 70 11.55 7.16 15.26
C LYS A 70 10.28 8.00 15.42
N ILE A 71 9.89 8.70 14.36
CA ILE A 71 8.81 9.68 14.39
C ILE A 71 7.59 9.07 13.74
N ARG A 72 6.48 9.10 14.47
CA ARG A 72 5.16 8.80 13.95
C ARG A 72 4.68 10.00 13.14
N THR A 73 4.52 9.82 11.86
CA THR A 73 4.13 10.92 10.99
C THR A 73 2.62 11.07 10.96
N ILE A 74 2.15 12.24 11.34
CA ILE A 74 0.73 12.62 11.25
C ILE A 74 0.60 13.65 10.14
N THR A 75 -0.40 13.48 9.27
CA THR A 75 -0.71 14.43 8.20
C THR A 75 -2.21 14.65 8.08
N LYS A 76 -2.57 15.80 7.52
CA LYS A 76 -3.94 16.10 7.07
C LYS A 76 -4.09 15.94 5.55
N TYR A 77 -2.99 15.75 4.85
CA TYR A 77 -2.97 15.58 3.39
C TYR A 77 -2.73 14.12 3.07
N ILE A 78 -3.67 13.52 2.39
CA ILE A 78 -3.59 12.13 1.99
C ILE A 78 -2.98 12.08 0.59
N THR A 79 -1.93 11.27 0.45
CA THR A 79 -1.32 10.95 -0.83
C THR A 79 -1.54 9.48 -1.14
N ILE A 80 -2.10 9.21 -2.29
CA ILE A 80 -2.29 7.87 -2.85
C ILE A 80 -1.38 7.75 -4.07
N TYR A 81 -0.75 6.61 -4.22
CA TYR A 81 0.04 6.30 -5.40
C TYR A 81 -0.70 5.28 -6.24
N ALA A 82 -0.76 5.49 -7.55
CA ALA A 82 -1.37 4.54 -8.46
C ALA A 82 -0.33 3.98 -9.43
N LYS A 83 -0.40 2.67 -9.68
CA LYS A 83 0.33 1.99 -10.74
C LYS A 83 -0.66 1.27 -11.62
N ILE A 84 -0.50 1.43 -12.94
CA ILE A 84 -1.29 0.71 -13.91
C ILE A 84 -0.43 -0.39 -14.51
N SER A 85 -0.97 -1.58 -14.55
CA SER A 85 -0.51 -2.67 -15.38
C SER A 85 -1.67 -3.17 -16.23
N GLU A 86 -1.38 -3.73 -17.38
CA GLU A 86 -2.41 -4.11 -18.32
C GLU A 86 -2.13 -5.45 -19.02
N THR A 87 -3.20 -6.07 -19.45
CA THR A 87 -3.22 -7.16 -20.42
C THR A 87 -4.04 -6.73 -21.63
N ASP A 88 -4.19 -7.60 -22.63
CA ASP A 88 -5.03 -7.29 -23.80
C ASP A 88 -6.45 -6.86 -23.42
N ASN A 89 -7.02 -7.49 -22.39
CA ASN A 89 -8.43 -7.32 -22.02
C ASN A 89 -8.65 -6.48 -20.77
N TYR A 90 -7.65 -6.26 -19.92
CA TYR A 90 -7.85 -5.67 -18.60
C TYR A 90 -6.83 -4.61 -18.27
N TYR A 91 -7.28 -3.58 -17.51
CA TYR A 91 -6.42 -2.76 -16.67
C TYR A 91 -6.44 -3.32 -15.24
N TYR A 92 -5.29 -3.29 -14.60
CA TYR A 92 -5.11 -3.52 -13.16
C TYR A 92 -4.53 -2.25 -12.56
N ILE A 93 -5.36 -1.52 -11.84
CA ILE A 93 -4.99 -0.23 -11.27
C ILE A 93 -4.80 -0.45 -9.78
N THR A 94 -3.55 -0.40 -9.33
CA THR A 94 -3.22 -0.61 -7.93
C THR A 94 -2.96 0.73 -7.26
N TYR A 95 -3.73 1.01 -6.20
CA TYR A 95 -3.63 2.21 -5.39
C TYR A 95 -2.91 1.88 -4.09
N TYR A 96 -1.76 2.49 -3.86
CA TYR A 96 -0.89 2.27 -2.71
C TYR A 96 -1.00 3.40 -1.71
N MET A 97 -0.97 3.03 -0.44
CA MET A 97 -0.98 3.93 0.70
C MET A 97 0.26 3.71 1.55
N ILE A 98 1.06 4.74 1.72
CA ILE A 98 2.19 4.76 2.64
C ILE A 98 1.70 5.28 3.99
N LEU A 99 1.73 4.45 5.02
CA LEU A 99 1.18 4.75 6.34
C LEU A 99 2.33 4.88 7.35
N GLY A 100 2.31 5.96 8.13
CA GLY A 100 3.43 6.32 9.00
C GLY A 100 3.60 5.46 10.25
N CYS A 101 2.59 4.68 10.63
CA CYS A 101 2.62 3.83 11.84
C CYS A 101 1.44 2.86 11.88
N ILE A 102 1.68 1.63 12.26
CA ILE A 102 0.66 0.67 12.70
C ILE A 102 0.66 0.58 14.23
N LYS A 103 -0.52 0.49 14.83
CA LYS A 103 -0.73 0.42 16.29
C LYS A 103 -1.46 -0.83 16.79
N ASN A 104 -1.41 -1.91 16.06
CA ASN A 104 -2.00 -3.18 16.49
C ASN A 104 -0.95 -4.19 16.99
N VAL A 105 -1.36 -5.43 17.13
CA VAL A 105 -0.42 -6.53 17.38
C VAL A 105 0.64 -6.52 16.29
N GLY A 106 1.91 -6.33 16.69
CA GLY A 106 3.01 -6.09 15.76
C GLY A 106 3.23 -4.61 15.41
N GLU A 107 3.03 -3.70 16.38
CA GLU A 107 3.26 -2.26 16.18
C GLU A 107 4.59 -1.99 15.49
N HIS A 108 4.53 -1.28 14.37
CA HIS A 108 5.70 -0.85 13.59
C HIS A 108 5.48 0.52 12.95
N LEU A 109 6.59 1.15 12.62
CA LEU A 109 6.60 2.44 11.95
C LEU A 109 6.72 2.21 10.45
N TYR A 110 5.78 2.67 9.69
CA TYR A 110 5.63 2.47 8.25
C TYR A 110 4.92 1.17 7.86
N ASP A 111 3.93 1.35 7.06
CA ASP A 111 3.19 0.27 6.43
C ASP A 111 2.81 0.63 5.00
N LEU A 112 2.63 -0.37 4.17
CA LEU A 112 2.22 -0.21 2.79
C LEU A 112 0.99 -1.09 2.53
N GLU A 113 -0.16 -0.46 2.45
CA GLU A 113 -1.41 -1.12 2.08
C GLU A 113 -1.82 -0.76 0.65
N HIS A 114 -2.59 -1.61 0.02
CA HIS A 114 -3.01 -1.36 -1.34
C HIS A 114 -4.40 -1.91 -1.66
N VAL A 115 -4.96 -1.38 -2.73
CA VAL A 115 -6.20 -1.87 -3.35
C VAL A 115 -5.96 -1.98 -4.84
N THR A 116 -6.36 -3.08 -5.46
CA THR A 116 -6.27 -3.22 -6.92
C THR A 116 -7.65 -3.32 -7.55
N VAL A 117 -7.95 -2.39 -8.43
CA VAL A 117 -9.18 -2.37 -9.23
C VAL A 117 -8.90 -3.02 -10.58
N LYS A 118 -9.62 -4.09 -10.90
CA LYS A 118 -9.57 -4.76 -12.21
C LYS A 118 -10.70 -4.25 -13.08
N VAL A 119 -10.37 -3.72 -14.24
CA VAL A 119 -11.29 -3.10 -15.19
C VAL A 119 -11.23 -3.84 -16.51
N LEU A 120 -12.39 -4.23 -17.04
CA LEU A 120 -12.53 -4.78 -18.38
C LEU A 120 -12.45 -3.65 -19.41
N LYS A 121 -11.46 -3.69 -20.31
CA LYS A 121 -11.21 -2.62 -21.29
C LYS A 121 -12.36 -2.40 -22.28
N GLU A 122 -12.98 -3.47 -22.74
CA GLU A 122 -14.06 -3.41 -23.74
C GLU A 122 -15.27 -2.62 -23.26
N SER A 123 -15.71 -2.87 -22.02
CA SER A 123 -16.88 -2.20 -21.43
C SER A 123 -16.53 -1.06 -20.47
N GLU A 124 -15.25 -0.84 -20.23
CA GLU A 124 -14.75 0.14 -19.26
C GLU A 124 -15.36 -0.03 -17.85
N SER A 125 -15.73 -1.26 -17.50
CA SER A 125 -16.40 -1.58 -16.24
C SER A 125 -15.48 -2.26 -15.24
N ILE A 126 -15.64 -1.91 -13.97
CA ILE A 126 -14.97 -2.62 -12.87
C ILE A 126 -15.55 -4.02 -12.78
N GLU A 127 -14.70 -5.03 -12.80
CA GLU A 127 -15.08 -6.45 -12.67
C GLU A 127 -14.90 -6.94 -11.23
N THR A 128 -13.73 -6.66 -10.65
CA THR A 128 -13.38 -7.08 -9.31
C THR A 128 -12.46 -6.08 -8.64
N ILE A 129 -12.43 -6.11 -7.30
CA ILE A 129 -11.46 -5.35 -6.52
C ILE A 129 -10.79 -6.30 -5.52
N PHE A 130 -9.47 -6.18 -5.41
CA PHE A 130 -8.67 -6.80 -4.36
C PHE A 130 -8.40 -5.78 -3.26
N TYR A 131 -8.67 -6.16 -2.02
CA TYR A 131 -8.43 -5.39 -0.81
C TYR A 131 -7.31 -6.06 -0.03
N SER A 132 -6.19 -5.37 0.19
CA SER A 132 -5.08 -5.93 0.98
C SER A 132 -5.44 -5.96 2.45
N SER A 133 -5.08 -7.00 3.14
CA SER A 133 -5.21 -7.09 4.58
C SER A 133 -4.07 -7.92 5.16
N HIS A 134 -3.13 -7.24 5.80
CA HIS A 134 -1.95 -7.87 6.39
C HIS A 134 -1.12 -8.64 5.34
N ASP A 135 -0.86 -9.95 5.57
CA ASP A 135 -0.11 -10.80 4.64
C ASP A 135 -0.96 -11.39 3.50
N ASP A 136 -2.26 -11.03 3.42
CA ASP A 136 -3.20 -11.58 2.44
C ASP A 136 -4.15 -10.47 1.93
N GLY A 137 -5.37 -10.82 1.60
CA GLY A 137 -6.42 -9.92 1.16
C GLY A 137 -7.66 -10.65 0.67
N GLU A 138 -8.70 -9.88 0.45
CA GLU A 138 -9.96 -10.39 -0.06
C GLU A 138 -10.23 -9.82 -1.46
N MET A 139 -10.75 -10.67 -2.34
CA MET A 139 -11.17 -10.27 -3.67
C MET A 139 -12.69 -10.32 -3.78
N HIS A 140 -13.27 -9.22 -4.20
CA HIS A 140 -14.71 -9.06 -4.34
C HIS A 140 -15.10 -8.70 -5.77
N THR A 141 -16.15 -9.34 -6.26
CA THR A 141 -16.83 -8.96 -7.50
C THR A 141 -17.72 -7.75 -7.28
N ILE A 142 -18.08 -7.08 -8.37
CA ILE A 142 -18.88 -5.83 -8.37
C ILE A 142 -20.15 -5.91 -7.50
N ASN A 143 -20.79 -7.07 -7.41
CA ASN A 143 -22.02 -7.25 -6.63
C ASN A 143 -21.82 -7.13 -5.10
N ASN A 144 -20.57 -7.22 -4.64
CA ASN A 144 -20.19 -7.13 -3.23
C ASN A 144 -19.40 -5.87 -2.90
N ILE A 145 -19.43 -4.89 -3.79
CA ILE A 145 -18.68 -3.64 -3.65
C ILE A 145 -19.69 -2.50 -3.50
N GLU A 146 -19.50 -1.66 -2.50
CA GLU A 146 -20.26 -0.41 -2.35
C GLU A 146 -19.67 0.67 -3.25
N PHE A 147 -20.53 1.47 -3.86
CA PHE A 147 -20.14 2.58 -4.73
C PHE A 147 -20.73 3.91 -4.24
N GLU A 148 -20.00 4.98 -4.44
CA GLU A 148 -20.46 6.35 -4.28
C GLU A 148 -20.01 7.19 -5.49
N ASN A 149 -20.96 7.80 -6.21
CA ASN A 149 -20.69 8.55 -7.44
C ASN A 149 -19.87 7.77 -8.48
N SER A 150 -20.22 6.50 -8.69
CA SER A 150 -19.52 5.55 -9.58
C SER A 150 -18.11 5.16 -9.17
N ARG A 151 -17.61 5.63 -8.02
CA ARG A 151 -16.32 5.24 -7.45
C ARG A 151 -16.51 4.15 -6.40
N PRO A 152 -15.69 3.10 -6.39
CA PRO A 152 -15.78 2.04 -5.39
C PRO A 152 -15.35 2.57 -4.03
N ILE A 153 -15.98 2.05 -2.98
CA ILE A 153 -15.66 2.40 -1.60
C ILE A 153 -14.67 1.40 -1.00
N VAL A 154 -13.69 1.92 -0.31
CA VAL A 154 -12.70 1.18 0.47
C VAL A 154 -12.74 1.66 1.91
N TYR A 155 -12.89 0.72 2.84
CA TYR A 155 -12.85 0.99 4.26
C TYR A 155 -11.49 0.63 4.83
N ILE A 156 -10.85 1.59 5.49
CA ILE A 156 -9.55 1.44 6.13
C ILE A 156 -9.77 1.11 7.60
N ALA A 157 -9.24 -0.02 8.03
CA ALA A 157 -9.36 -0.47 9.40
C ALA A 157 -8.52 0.39 10.34
N LYS A 158 -9.11 0.71 11.51
CA LYS A 158 -8.45 1.48 12.56
C LYS A 158 -7.15 0.81 13.01
N ASN A 159 -6.09 1.58 13.05
CA ASN A 159 -4.75 1.23 13.52
C ASN A 159 -4.01 0.14 12.71
N SER A 160 -4.70 -0.81 12.12
CA SER A 160 -4.09 -1.86 11.29
C SER A 160 -3.96 -1.45 9.83
N HIS A 161 -4.76 -0.48 9.40
CA HIS A 161 -4.86 0.04 8.03
C HIS A 161 -5.25 -0.97 6.96
N ALA A 162 -5.50 -2.22 7.32
CA ALA A 162 -6.02 -3.23 6.40
C ALA A 162 -7.26 -2.72 5.67
N THR A 163 -7.40 -3.07 4.40
CA THR A 163 -8.47 -2.55 3.55
C THR A 163 -9.61 -3.56 3.42
N TYR A 164 -10.85 -3.07 3.40
CA TYR A 164 -12.05 -3.91 3.33
C TYR A 164 -13.14 -3.29 2.46
N ASN A 165 -14.06 -4.15 1.98
CA ASN A 165 -15.26 -3.76 1.24
C ASN A 165 -16.47 -3.45 2.14
N ARG A 166 -16.32 -3.56 3.47
CA ARG A 166 -17.44 -3.47 4.45
C ARG A 166 -17.04 -2.77 5.73
N ILE A 167 -18.02 -2.20 6.40
CA ILE A 167 -17.90 -1.64 7.76
C ILE A 167 -18.10 -2.73 8.82
N GLY A 168 -17.76 -2.39 10.07
CA GLY A 168 -17.98 -3.23 11.24
C GLY A 168 -16.68 -3.81 11.80
N THR A 169 -16.83 -4.84 12.61
CA THR A 169 -15.70 -5.58 13.19
C THR A 169 -15.41 -6.80 12.34
N ILE A 170 -14.22 -6.87 11.79
CA ILE A 170 -13.72 -8.00 11.03
C ILE A 170 -12.89 -8.85 12.00
N TYR A 171 -13.38 -10.03 12.32
CA TYR A 171 -12.73 -10.94 13.24
C TYR A 171 -11.59 -11.65 12.54
N ARG A 172 -10.42 -11.55 13.16
CA ARG A 172 -9.20 -12.24 12.75
C ARG A 172 -8.88 -13.39 13.68
N ILE A 173 -7.64 -13.76 13.80
CA ILE A 173 -7.17 -14.92 14.53
C ILE A 173 -7.77 -14.96 15.95
N TRP A 174 -8.66 -15.93 16.22
CA TRP A 174 -9.18 -16.28 17.55
C TRP A 174 -9.74 -15.10 18.39
N PHE A 175 -10.36 -14.10 17.75
CA PHE A 175 -10.91 -12.91 18.42
C PHE A 175 -9.88 -12.00 19.13
N LEU A 176 -8.60 -12.29 19.00
CA LEU A 176 -7.54 -11.55 19.68
C LEU A 176 -7.08 -10.30 18.93
N ALA A 177 -7.23 -10.28 17.61
CA ALA A 177 -6.90 -9.14 16.78
C ALA A 177 -8.04 -8.87 15.81
N ASN A 178 -8.86 -7.86 16.10
CA ASN A 178 -10.01 -7.49 15.29
C ASN A 178 -9.74 -6.17 14.58
N ASP A 179 -10.02 -6.14 13.28
CA ASP A 179 -10.04 -4.92 12.52
C ASP A 179 -11.41 -4.25 12.63
N LYS A 180 -11.41 -2.92 12.74
CA LYS A 180 -12.64 -2.13 12.85
C LYS A 180 -12.69 -1.09 11.74
N CYS A 181 -13.69 -1.20 10.89
CA CYS A 181 -13.96 -0.29 9.80
C CYS A 181 -15.22 0.54 10.05
N GLU A 182 -15.17 1.81 9.66
CA GLU A 182 -16.28 2.74 9.82
C GLU A 182 -16.35 3.69 8.60
N LYS A 183 -17.56 4.07 8.21
CA LYS A 183 -17.80 5.09 7.19
C LYS A 183 -17.85 6.47 7.86
N HIS A 184 -16.70 7.04 8.19
CA HIS A 184 -16.67 8.30 8.90
C HIS A 184 -15.92 9.42 8.15
N PHE A 185 -14.62 9.31 7.97
CA PHE A 185 -13.84 10.33 7.25
C PHE A 185 -13.52 9.88 5.83
N LYS A 186 -13.74 10.77 4.88
CA LYS A 186 -13.08 10.77 3.58
C LYS A 186 -12.35 12.10 3.40
N PHE A 187 -11.22 12.05 2.74
CA PHE A 187 -10.42 13.24 2.47
C PHE A 187 -10.32 13.48 0.97
N ASN A 188 -10.08 14.73 0.61
CA ASN A 188 -9.54 15.01 -0.71
C ASN A 188 -8.11 14.48 -0.74
N GLN A 189 -7.86 13.56 -1.64
CA GLN A 189 -6.57 12.90 -1.78
C GLN A 189 -5.83 13.45 -3.00
N THR A 190 -4.51 13.45 -2.92
CA THR A 190 -3.65 13.69 -4.06
C THR A 190 -3.27 12.35 -4.65
N LEU A 191 -3.58 12.15 -5.93
CA LEU A 191 -3.19 10.97 -6.67
C LEU A 191 -1.89 11.22 -7.43
N ASN A 192 -0.91 10.36 -7.20
CA ASN A 192 0.37 10.37 -7.91
C ASN A 192 0.56 9.06 -8.67
N LEU A 193 1.00 9.13 -9.92
CA LEU A 193 1.35 7.92 -10.66
C LEU A 193 2.75 7.41 -10.25
N LEU A 194 2.85 6.09 -10.13
CA LEU A 194 4.11 5.36 -10.13
C LEU A 194 4.39 4.90 -11.56
N ASN A 195 5.31 5.55 -12.19
CA ASN A 195 5.79 5.25 -13.52
C ASN A 195 7.32 5.09 -13.51
N GLU A 196 7.91 4.77 -14.65
CA GLU A 196 9.35 4.58 -14.77
C GLU A 196 10.19 5.81 -14.37
N GLU A 197 9.60 7.01 -14.42
CA GLU A 197 10.26 8.25 -14.00
C GLU A 197 10.32 8.42 -12.47
N ARG A 198 9.54 7.63 -11.72
CA ARG A 198 9.49 7.63 -10.24
C ARG A 198 9.90 6.27 -9.70
N ASP A 199 11.19 6.01 -9.76
CA ASP A 199 11.78 4.68 -9.55
C ASP A 199 12.01 4.29 -8.08
N TRP A 200 11.61 5.15 -7.11
CA TRP A 200 11.83 4.91 -5.69
C TRP A 200 11.19 3.60 -5.18
N TYR A 201 10.13 3.13 -5.80
CA TYR A 201 9.49 1.87 -5.45
C TYR A 201 10.33 0.65 -5.85
N ASN A 202 11.36 0.83 -6.67
CA ASN A 202 12.36 -0.20 -7.00
C ASN A 202 13.53 -0.24 -6.00
N PHE A 203 13.49 0.57 -4.95
CA PHE A 203 14.51 0.58 -3.90
C PHE A 203 14.74 -0.83 -3.35
N LYS A 204 15.97 -1.32 -3.43
CA LYS A 204 16.35 -2.68 -3.06
C LYS A 204 16.53 -2.88 -1.56
N GLY A 205 16.69 -1.80 -0.81
CA GLY A 205 16.80 -1.83 0.63
C GLY A 205 15.44 -1.98 1.33
N LYS A 206 15.42 -1.85 2.65
CA LYS A 206 14.21 -1.91 3.45
C LYS A 206 13.71 -0.49 3.75
N LEU A 207 12.44 -0.21 3.46
CA LEU A 207 11.81 1.07 3.78
C LEU A 207 11.39 1.19 5.25
N SER A 208 11.58 0.15 6.07
CA SER A 208 11.31 0.16 7.50
C SER A 208 12.26 -0.74 8.28
N GLN A 209 12.45 -0.41 9.55
CA GLN A 209 13.27 -1.17 10.50
C GLN A 209 12.53 -2.36 11.10
N ASP A 210 11.27 -2.20 11.41
CA ASP A 210 10.57 -3.03 12.37
C ASP A 210 9.84 -4.22 11.73
N GLY A 211 10.34 -4.64 10.56
CA GLY A 211 10.01 -5.97 10.04
C GLY A 211 8.53 -6.26 9.80
N GLY A 212 7.68 -5.28 9.81
CA GLY A 212 6.53 -5.40 8.97
C GLY A 212 7.13 -5.66 7.61
N SER A 213 7.18 -6.92 7.21
CA SER A 213 7.97 -7.38 6.10
C SER A 213 7.65 -6.54 4.87
N LEU A 214 8.32 -5.44 4.79
CA LEU A 214 8.57 -4.83 3.51
C LEU A 214 9.58 -5.74 2.90
N MET A 215 9.05 -6.86 2.64
CA MET A 215 9.58 -7.78 1.69
C MET A 215 9.98 -6.97 0.50
N GLY A 216 11.16 -7.22 0.08
CA GLY A 216 11.80 -6.53 -0.99
C GLY A 216 10.75 -6.04 -1.98
N ASN A 217 10.58 -4.81 -1.97
CA ASN A 217 9.64 -3.90 -2.55
C ASN A 217 8.94 -4.32 -3.86
N ARG A 218 9.47 -5.29 -4.53
CA ARG A 218 9.03 -5.74 -5.85
C ARG A 218 7.68 -6.44 -5.85
N TYR A 219 7.36 -7.18 -4.77
CA TYR A 219 6.14 -8.00 -4.76
C TYR A 219 4.86 -7.18 -4.48
N TRP A 220 4.98 -6.06 -3.77
CA TRP A 220 3.83 -5.24 -3.43
C TRP A 220 3.37 -4.33 -4.58
N PHE A 221 4.28 -4.01 -5.51
CA PHE A 221 3.98 -3.16 -6.65
C PHE A 221 3.56 -3.93 -7.90
N GLU A 222 3.58 -5.26 -7.87
CA GLU A 222 3.06 -6.10 -8.94
C GLU A 222 1.55 -6.33 -8.77
N SER A 223 0.85 -6.59 -9.86
CA SER A 223 -0.60 -6.85 -9.80
C SER A 223 -0.90 -8.06 -8.89
N PRO A 224 -1.81 -7.94 -7.91
CA PRO A 224 -2.20 -9.05 -7.03
C PRO A 224 -2.68 -10.30 -7.77
N TRP A 225 -3.10 -10.16 -9.02
CA TRP A 225 -3.52 -11.27 -9.89
C TRP A 225 -2.34 -12.11 -10.35
N LEU A 226 -1.24 -11.46 -10.70
CA LEU A 226 0.01 -12.13 -11.07
C LEU A 226 0.65 -12.78 -9.84
N GLU A 227 0.69 -12.07 -8.70
CA GLU A 227 1.21 -12.59 -7.43
C GLU A 227 0.47 -13.84 -6.92
N LYS A 228 -0.85 -13.90 -7.06
CA LYS A 228 -1.62 -15.05 -6.57
C LYS A 228 -1.25 -16.35 -7.28
N GLN A 229 -0.82 -16.26 -8.52
CA GLN A 229 -0.27 -17.41 -9.24
C GLN A 229 1.15 -17.77 -8.76
N GLU A 230 1.95 -16.79 -8.43
CA GLU A 230 3.32 -16.98 -7.92
C GLU A 230 3.33 -17.41 -6.46
N LYS A 231 2.51 -16.83 -5.59
CA LYS A 231 2.32 -17.29 -4.20
C LYS A 231 1.84 -18.75 -4.14
N LYS A 232 0.98 -19.17 -5.07
CA LYS A 232 0.61 -20.59 -5.19
C LYS A 232 1.78 -21.47 -5.61
N ARG A 233 2.73 -20.98 -6.40
CA ARG A 233 3.98 -21.69 -6.73
C ARG A 233 4.92 -21.73 -5.53
N PHE A 234 5.09 -20.63 -4.80
CA PHE A 234 5.93 -20.57 -3.60
C PHE A 234 5.43 -21.48 -2.49
N LEU A 235 4.15 -21.44 -2.15
CA LEU A 235 3.54 -22.33 -1.13
C LEU A 235 3.60 -23.82 -1.52
N LYS A 236 3.68 -24.14 -2.82
CA LYS A 236 3.91 -25.50 -3.28
C LYS A 236 5.35 -25.98 -3.06
N ILE A 237 6.32 -25.07 -3.16
CA ILE A 237 7.73 -25.37 -2.95
C ILE A 237 8.02 -25.61 -1.47
N PHE A 238 7.40 -24.85 -0.56
CA PHE A 238 7.59 -25.00 0.89
C PHE A 238 6.75 -26.12 1.54
N ARG A 239 5.77 -26.69 0.85
CA ARG A 239 5.01 -27.87 1.33
C ARG A 239 5.58 -29.21 0.87
N CYS A 240 6.62 -29.21 0.09
CA CYS A 240 7.30 -30.42 -0.43
C CYS A 240 8.74 -30.57 0.08
N SER A 241 9.09 -29.89 1.19
CA SER A 241 10.37 -30.09 1.89
C SER A 241 10.15 -30.49 3.34
#